data_9003c808adb65d81bd8bda1e89084603
#
_entry.id   9003c808adb65d81bd8bda1e89084603
#
_cell.length_a   1.000
_cell.length_b   1.000
_cell.length_c   1.000
_cell.angle_alpha   90.00
_cell.angle_beta   90.00
_cell.angle_gamma   90.00
#
_symmetry.space_group_name_H-M   'P 1'
#
loop_
_entity.id
_entity.type
_entity.pdbx_description
1 polymer ?
#
loop_
_entity_poly.entity_id
_entity_poly.type
_entity_poly.pdbx_seq_one_letter_code
_entity_poly.pdbx_strand_id
1 'polypeptide(L)'
;MRLLTVDVETSPNLAYVWGLYQQNLAPVQVVEPTEMLCWSAKWRGAHKVIYRSVFDDGKGEMLDKLWELLDEADAVIHYNGMSFDVPHINREFLQAELGPPSPYKQIDLFRAIK
;
A
#
# COMPACT_ATOMS: atom_id res chain seq x y z
N MET A 1 10.56 17.54 10.71
CA MET A 1 9.46 16.66 10.26
C MET A 1 9.98 15.66 9.24
N ARG A 2 9.74 14.39 9.46
CA ARG A 2 10.17 13.32 8.54
C ARG A 2 9.05 13.01 7.56
N LEU A 3 9.29 13.28 6.29
CA LEU A 3 8.32 13.07 5.22
C LEU A 3 8.74 11.86 4.38
N LEU A 4 7.83 10.91 4.22
CA LEU A 4 8.03 9.70 3.43
C LEU A 4 7.10 9.70 2.22
N THR A 5 7.65 9.56 1.03
CA THR A 5 6.85 9.35 -0.18
C THR A 5 6.73 7.85 -0.39
N VAL A 6 5.52 7.34 -0.57
CA VAL A 6 5.24 5.90 -0.69
C VAL A 6 4.39 5.63 -1.92
N ASP A 7 4.73 4.57 -2.64
CA ASP A 7 3.93 4.04 -3.74
C ASP A 7 3.86 2.52 -3.62
N VAL A 8 2.67 1.97 -3.78
CA VAL A 8 2.39 0.53 -3.59
C VAL A 8 1.80 -0.04 -4.88
N GLU A 9 2.28 -1.22 -5.27
CA GLU A 9 1.73 -1.98 -6.38
C GLU A 9 1.07 -3.25 -5.87
N THR A 10 -0.10 -3.57 -6.39
CA THR A 10 -0.88 -4.74 -5.98
C THR A 10 -1.22 -5.61 -7.18
N SER A 11 -1.52 -6.89 -6.92
CA SER A 11 -2.10 -7.77 -7.91
C SER A 11 -3.58 -7.40 -8.11
N PRO A 12 -4.17 -7.71 -9.28
CA PRO A 12 -5.60 -7.54 -9.47
C PRO A 12 -6.39 -8.59 -8.68
N ASN A 13 -7.67 -8.33 -8.47
CA ASN A 13 -8.58 -9.38 -8.03
C ASN A 13 -8.81 -10.37 -9.18
N LEU A 14 -8.83 -11.66 -8.87
CA LEU A 14 -9.29 -12.69 -9.78
C LEU A 14 -10.71 -13.08 -9.37
N ALA A 15 -11.67 -12.95 -10.27
CA ALA A 15 -13.07 -13.15 -9.96
C ALA A 15 -13.85 -13.77 -11.10
N TYR A 16 -14.95 -14.45 -10.77
CA TYR A 16 -15.92 -14.89 -11.77
C TYR A 16 -16.81 -13.71 -12.15
N VAL A 17 -16.98 -13.48 -13.45
CA VAL A 17 -17.85 -12.44 -13.97
C VAL A 17 -18.75 -13.01 -15.08
N TRP A 18 -19.92 -12.41 -15.24
CA TRP A 18 -20.90 -12.85 -16.24
C TRP A 18 -20.81 -12.08 -17.56
N GLY A 19 -19.98 -11.05 -17.61
CA GLY A 19 -19.76 -10.23 -18.81
C GLY A 19 -18.39 -9.61 -18.80
N LEU A 20 -18.01 -8.96 -19.89
CA LEU A 20 -16.67 -8.40 -20.07
C LEU A 20 -16.56 -6.92 -19.66
N TYR A 21 -17.70 -6.22 -19.51
CA TYR A 21 -17.69 -4.79 -19.28
C TYR A 21 -18.55 -4.41 -18.08
N GLN A 22 -18.10 -3.40 -17.34
CA GLN A 22 -18.87 -2.72 -16.30
C GLN A 22 -19.56 -3.68 -15.30
N GLN A 23 -18.79 -4.61 -14.76
CA GLN A 23 -19.29 -5.55 -13.79
C GLN A 23 -19.09 -5.04 -12.36
N ASN A 24 -20.16 -5.08 -11.57
CA ASN A 24 -20.05 -4.93 -10.12
C ASN A 24 -19.84 -6.31 -9.52
N LEU A 25 -18.81 -6.44 -8.68
CA LEU A 25 -18.45 -7.73 -8.10
C LEU A 25 -18.99 -7.85 -6.68
N ALA A 26 -19.66 -8.97 -6.41
CA ALA A 26 -19.97 -9.37 -5.04
C ALA A 26 -18.77 -10.13 -4.46
N PRO A 27 -18.53 -10.09 -3.14
CA PRO A 27 -17.41 -10.82 -2.53
C PRO A 27 -17.38 -12.31 -2.86
N VAL A 28 -18.55 -12.94 -3.02
CA VAL A 28 -18.65 -14.36 -3.36
C VAL A 28 -18.08 -14.69 -4.75
N GLN A 29 -17.96 -13.71 -5.64
CA GLN A 29 -17.42 -13.90 -6.98
C GLN A 29 -15.89 -13.84 -7.01
N VAL A 30 -15.25 -13.35 -5.94
CA VAL A 30 -13.79 -13.19 -5.90
C VAL A 30 -13.13 -14.52 -5.62
N VAL A 31 -12.30 -14.98 -6.57
CA VAL A 31 -11.51 -16.21 -6.45
C VAL A 31 -10.22 -15.95 -5.70
N GLU A 32 -9.51 -14.89 -6.08
CA GLU A 32 -8.29 -14.45 -5.42
C GLU A 32 -8.38 -12.95 -5.19
N PRO A 33 -8.29 -12.49 -3.93
CA PRO A 33 -8.29 -11.05 -3.64
C PRO A 33 -6.98 -10.41 -4.04
N THR A 34 -7.01 -9.09 -4.22
CA THR A 34 -5.80 -8.32 -4.48
C THR A 34 -4.81 -8.44 -3.31
N GLU A 35 -3.53 -8.52 -3.62
CA GLU A 35 -2.45 -8.58 -2.63
C GLU A 35 -1.34 -7.60 -3.01
N MET A 36 -0.62 -7.12 -2.01
CA MET A 36 0.54 -6.26 -2.24
C MET A 36 1.67 -7.06 -2.90
N LEU A 37 2.20 -6.55 -4.00
CA LEU A 37 3.33 -7.16 -4.72
C LEU A 37 4.65 -6.50 -4.36
N CYS A 38 4.67 -5.19 -4.27
CA CYS A 38 5.86 -4.42 -3.94
C CYS A 38 5.48 -3.01 -3.51
N TRP A 39 6.44 -2.31 -2.96
CA TRP A 39 6.32 -0.90 -2.65
C TRP A 39 7.68 -0.22 -2.86
N SER A 40 7.64 1.07 -3.12
CA SER A 40 8.81 1.93 -3.11
C SER A 40 8.55 3.11 -2.18
N ALA A 41 9.60 3.59 -1.55
CA ALA A 41 9.51 4.72 -0.64
C ALA A 41 10.79 5.55 -0.68
N LYS A 42 10.65 6.83 -0.40
CA LYS A 42 11.80 7.74 -0.36
C LYS A 42 11.58 8.79 0.72
N TRP A 43 12.56 8.94 1.59
CA TRP A 43 12.58 10.02 2.54
C TRP A 43 12.88 11.33 1.84
N ARG A 44 12.20 12.40 2.24
CA ARG A 44 12.52 13.74 1.76
C ARG A 44 13.96 14.09 2.13
N GLY A 45 14.72 14.56 1.15
CA GLY A 45 16.13 14.92 1.32
C GLY A 45 17.10 13.76 1.11
N ALA A 46 16.61 12.53 1.05
CA ALA A 46 17.47 11.38 0.73
C ALA A 46 17.59 11.20 -0.79
N HIS A 47 18.71 10.65 -1.24
CA HIS A 47 18.91 10.36 -2.66
C HIS A 47 18.45 8.96 -3.04
N LYS A 48 18.40 8.04 -2.07
CA LYS A 48 18.12 6.63 -2.31
C LYS A 48 16.66 6.31 -2.19
N VAL A 49 16.11 5.54 -3.15
CA VAL A 49 14.79 4.95 -3.08
C VAL A 49 14.90 3.61 -2.38
N ILE A 50 14.03 3.36 -1.43
CA ILE A 50 13.93 2.07 -0.75
C ILE A 50 12.83 1.27 -1.44
N TYR A 51 13.13 0.02 -1.78
CA TYR A 51 12.21 -0.85 -2.51
C TYR A 51 12.21 -2.23 -1.87
N ARG A 52 11.03 -2.84 -1.76
CA ARG A 52 10.88 -4.24 -1.36
C ARG A 52 9.77 -4.88 -2.18
N SER A 53 9.92 -6.16 -2.46
CA SER A 53 8.93 -6.91 -3.19
C SER A 53 8.75 -8.29 -2.58
N VAL A 54 7.60 -8.91 -2.87
CA VAL A 54 7.33 -10.28 -2.42
C VAL A 54 8.30 -11.27 -3.09
N PHE A 55 8.73 -10.98 -4.32
CA PHE A 55 9.63 -11.86 -5.07
C PHE A 55 11.06 -11.82 -4.55
N ASP A 56 11.58 -10.63 -4.26
CA ASP A 56 12.98 -10.47 -3.85
C ASP A 56 13.18 -10.66 -2.36
N ASP A 57 12.23 -10.27 -1.55
CA ASP A 57 12.40 -10.16 -0.10
C ASP A 57 11.49 -11.07 0.70
N GLY A 58 10.44 -11.60 0.09
CA GLY A 58 9.39 -12.32 0.78
C GLY A 58 8.39 -11.36 1.43
N LYS A 59 7.18 -11.87 1.66
CA LYS A 59 6.08 -11.06 2.17
C LYS A 59 6.35 -10.48 3.56
N GLY A 60 6.95 -11.30 4.45
CA GLY A 60 7.26 -10.86 5.81
C GLY A 60 8.22 -9.68 5.85
N GLU A 61 9.35 -9.79 5.17
CA GLU A 61 10.35 -8.71 5.10
C GLU A 61 9.79 -7.46 4.40
N MET A 62 9.03 -7.66 3.33
CA MET A 62 8.38 -6.57 2.61
C MET A 62 7.48 -5.75 3.53
N LEU A 63 6.65 -6.40 4.31
CA LEU A 63 5.72 -5.74 5.22
C LEU A 63 6.41 -5.18 6.45
N ASP A 64 7.38 -5.89 7.03
CA ASP A 64 8.11 -5.43 8.21
C ASP A 64 8.86 -4.14 7.92
N LYS A 65 9.53 -4.05 6.77
CA LYS A 65 10.27 -2.85 6.40
C LYS A 65 9.33 -1.66 6.15
N LEU A 66 8.21 -1.88 5.49
CA LEU A 66 7.22 -0.84 5.27
C LEU A 66 6.66 -0.33 6.60
N TRP A 67 6.32 -1.25 7.51
CA TRP A 67 5.83 -0.89 8.84
C TRP A 67 6.82 -0.02 9.58
N GLU A 68 8.11 -0.40 9.55
CA GLU A 68 9.19 0.34 10.19
C GLU A 68 9.28 1.78 9.66
N LEU A 69 9.21 1.94 8.33
CA LEU A 69 9.27 3.26 7.70
C LEU A 69 8.06 4.12 8.07
N LEU A 70 6.87 3.54 8.05
CA LEU A 70 5.65 4.26 8.42
C LEU A 70 5.65 4.64 9.89
N ASP A 71 6.19 3.79 10.75
CA ASP A 71 6.30 4.07 12.18
C ASP A 71 7.21 5.28 12.47
N GLU A 72 8.23 5.49 11.66
CA GLU A 72 9.15 6.62 11.77
C GLU A 72 8.65 7.89 11.11
N ALA A 73 7.68 7.80 10.20
CA ALA A 73 7.22 8.95 9.43
C ALA A 73 6.31 9.87 10.24
N ASP A 74 6.52 11.17 10.10
CA ASP A 74 5.58 12.18 10.62
C ASP A 74 4.44 12.40 9.65
N ALA A 75 4.73 12.37 8.35
CA ALA A 75 3.74 12.46 7.29
C ALA A 75 4.13 11.59 6.11
N VAL A 76 3.13 11.08 5.43
CA VAL A 76 3.28 10.23 4.25
C VAL A 76 2.66 10.92 3.05
N ILE A 77 3.44 11.04 1.98
CA ILE A 77 3.02 11.65 0.71
C ILE A 77 2.70 10.52 -0.27
N HIS A 78 1.54 10.59 -0.87
CA HIS A 78 1.09 9.60 -1.86
C HIS A 78 0.15 10.24 -2.88
N TYR A 79 -0.20 9.49 -3.91
CA TYR A 79 -1.19 9.91 -4.90
C TYR A 79 -2.41 8.99 -4.80
N ASN A 80 -3.55 9.56 -4.37
CA ASN A 80 -4.79 8.81 -4.14
C ASN A 80 -4.65 7.66 -3.13
N GLY A 81 -3.62 7.71 -2.28
CA GLY A 81 -3.32 6.65 -1.32
C GLY A 81 -4.36 6.49 -0.23
N MET A 82 -5.13 7.54 0.08
CA MET A 82 -6.22 7.44 1.04
C MET A 82 -7.27 6.42 0.59
N SER A 83 -7.48 6.28 -0.73
CA SER A 83 -8.46 5.36 -1.29
C SER A 83 -7.87 4.01 -1.67
N PHE A 84 -6.56 3.93 -1.95
CA PHE A 84 -5.91 2.71 -2.44
C PHE A 84 -4.78 2.23 -1.55
N ASP A 85 -3.66 2.96 -1.50
CA ASP A 85 -2.44 2.49 -0.87
C ASP A 85 -2.62 2.23 0.63
N VAL A 86 -3.17 3.20 1.35
CA VAL A 86 -3.29 3.10 2.81
C VAL A 86 -4.25 2.00 3.25
N PRO A 87 -5.46 1.86 2.66
CA PRO A 87 -6.31 0.72 2.98
C PRO A 87 -5.68 -0.64 2.68
N HIS A 88 -4.96 -0.78 1.56
CA HIS A 88 -4.25 -2.01 1.23
C HIS A 88 -3.14 -2.32 2.23
N ILE A 89 -2.35 -1.31 2.58
CA ILE A 89 -1.28 -1.44 3.57
C ILE A 89 -1.84 -1.90 4.91
N ASN A 90 -2.90 -1.25 5.39
CA ASN A 90 -3.51 -1.57 6.67
C ASN A 90 -4.08 -2.98 6.68
N ARG A 91 -4.70 -3.41 5.60
CA ARG A 91 -5.22 -4.78 5.47
C ARG A 91 -4.09 -5.81 5.55
N GLU A 92 -2.98 -5.56 4.83
CA GLU A 92 -1.83 -6.45 4.85
C GLU A 92 -1.19 -6.54 6.24
N PHE A 93 -1.08 -5.41 6.93
CA PHE A 93 -0.57 -5.40 8.31
C PHE A 93 -1.48 -6.19 9.24
N LEU A 94 -2.78 -6.03 9.11
CA LEU A 94 -3.73 -6.75 9.94
C LEU A 94 -3.64 -8.26 9.70
N GLN A 95 -3.55 -8.69 8.44
CA GLN A 95 -3.41 -10.11 8.10
C GLN A 95 -2.09 -10.70 8.58
N ALA A 96 -1.03 -9.90 8.62
CA ALA A 96 0.29 -10.32 9.12
C ALA A 96 0.41 -10.23 10.64
N GLU A 97 -0.67 -9.84 11.32
CA GLU A 97 -0.71 -9.68 12.78
C GLU A 97 0.26 -8.60 13.29
N LEU A 98 0.56 -7.61 12.45
CA LEU A 98 1.31 -6.44 12.86
C LEU A 98 0.34 -5.41 13.45
N GLY A 99 0.71 -4.83 14.58
CA GLY A 99 -0.06 -3.73 15.15
C GLY A 99 0.01 -2.49 14.26
N PRO A 100 -0.83 -1.48 14.50
CA PRO A 100 -0.73 -0.26 13.73
C PRO A 100 0.59 0.47 14.02
N PRO A 101 1.22 1.07 12.99
CA PRO A 101 2.38 1.93 13.24
C PRO A 101 1.95 3.21 13.96
N SER A 102 2.93 4.00 14.41
CA SER A 102 2.66 5.30 15.01
C SER A 102 1.85 6.18 14.07
N PRO A 103 0.94 7.00 14.58
CA PRO A 103 0.12 7.86 13.73
C PRO A 103 0.97 8.78 12.85
N TYR A 104 0.56 8.97 11.61
CA TYR A 104 1.18 9.88 10.67
C TYR A 104 0.13 10.66 9.92
N LYS A 105 0.49 11.85 9.47
CA LYS A 105 -0.38 12.66 8.61
C LYS A 105 -0.30 12.15 7.18
N GLN A 106 -1.37 12.31 6.43
CA GLN A 106 -1.39 11.92 5.02
C GLN A 106 -1.48 13.18 4.15
N ILE A 107 -0.61 13.24 3.13
CA ILE A 107 -0.63 14.29 2.11
C ILE A 107 -0.96 13.60 0.80
N ASP A 108 -2.23 13.68 0.41
CA ASP A 108 -2.71 13.04 -0.81
C ASP A 108 -2.66 14.04 -1.97
N LEU A 109 -1.71 13.85 -2.86
CA LEU A 109 -1.50 14.75 -3.99
C LEU A 109 -2.70 14.78 -4.95
N PHE A 110 -3.42 13.68 -5.06
CA PHE A 110 -4.63 13.62 -5.87
C PHE A 110 -5.68 14.60 -5.34
N ARG A 111 -5.82 14.70 -4.03
CA ARG A 111 -6.78 15.62 -3.39
C ARG A 111 -6.29 17.06 -3.37
N ALA A 112 -4.98 17.25 -3.25
CA ALA A 112 -4.38 18.57 -3.18
C ALA A 112 -4.46 19.34 -4.50
N ILE A 113 -4.51 18.66 -5.64
CA ILE A 113 -4.56 19.29 -6.97
C ILE A 113 -5.96 19.41 -7.54
N LYS A 114 -6.97 19.02 -6.80
CA LYS A 114 -8.36 19.14 -7.22
C LYS A 114 -8.95 20.51 -6.88
#